data_26fa510eb93c4c5edfe38a101bf9dc7c
#
_entry.id   26fa510eb93c4c5edfe38a101bf9dc7c
#
_cell.length_a   1.000
_cell.length_b   1.000
_cell.length_c   1.000
_cell.angle_alpha   90.00
_cell.angle_beta   90.00
_cell.angle_gamma   90.00
#
_symmetry.space_group_name_H-M   'P 1'
#
loop_
_entity.id
_entity.type
_entity.pdbx_description
1 polymer ?
#
loop_
_entity_poly.entity_id
_entity_poly.type
_entity_poly.pdbx_seq_one_letter_code
_entity_poly.pdbx_strand_id
1 'polypeptide(L)'
;PFVGIKYCGISWESAFLTTQYYLYLYYNDTGIIKELYALNNQWMDKVARIHPEGMVDQGLSDHESLAPVPVQLTGTCHYIQCARIMQKFASLMGDKEKENKYRQLSDRLVTKVKAKFWDRPVNEEINRQTLFSTLLYHGIVPADEKGAAMDSLLNAVRNGPSGHFNTGIFGTKYILETISEFIS
;
A
#
# COMPACT_ATOMS: atom_id res chain seq x y z
N PRO A 1 20.43 11.09 -1.81
CA PRO A 1 20.44 9.67 -1.49
C PRO A 1 21.10 9.47 -0.13
N PHE A 2 20.35 8.86 0.77
CA PHE A 2 20.85 8.49 2.08
C PHE A 2 21.81 7.31 1.91
N VAL A 3 23.03 7.47 2.45
CA VAL A 3 24.02 6.41 2.72
C VAL A 3 23.91 5.18 1.79
N GLY A 4 24.24 5.34 0.51
CA GLY A 4 24.29 4.22 -0.44
C GLY A 4 22.96 3.76 -1.05
N ILE A 5 21.82 4.28 -0.61
CA ILE A 5 20.51 3.96 -1.19
C ILE A 5 20.28 4.84 -2.42
N LYS A 6 20.24 4.23 -3.60
CA LYS A 6 20.05 4.96 -4.88
C LYS A 6 18.57 5.26 -5.15
N TYR A 7 17.66 4.42 -4.68
CA TYR A 7 16.22 4.53 -4.90
C TYR A 7 15.43 3.94 -3.73
N CYS A 8 14.62 4.77 -3.08
CA CYS A 8 13.82 4.35 -1.91
C CYS A 8 12.50 3.69 -2.31
N GLY A 9 12.08 3.82 -3.56
CA GLY A 9 10.88 3.19 -4.09
C GLY A 9 9.62 4.04 -4.00
N ILE A 10 8.56 3.52 -4.61
CA ILE A 10 7.24 4.15 -4.67
C ILE A 10 6.69 4.46 -3.28
N SER A 11 7.02 3.66 -2.27
CA SER A 11 6.56 3.84 -0.89
C SER A 11 6.96 5.21 -0.31
N TRP A 12 8.09 5.75 -0.76
CA TRP A 12 8.58 7.08 -0.36
C TRP A 12 8.20 8.16 -1.36
N GLU A 13 8.31 7.87 -2.65
CA GLU A 13 7.95 8.83 -3.69
C GLU A 13 6.47 9.22 -3.63
N SER A 14 5.58 8.31 -3.22
CA SER A 14 4.14 8.56 -3.12
C SER A 14 3.74 9.55 -2.01
N ALA A 15 4.67 9.98 -1.17
CA ALA A 15 4.39 10.91 -0.07
C ALA A 15 3.68 12.19 -0.54
N PHE A 16 4.06 12.72 -1.72
CA PHE A 16 3.42 13.92 -2.24
C PHE A 16 1.94 13.71 -2.61
N LEU A 17 1.55 12.55 -3.16
CA LEU A 17 0.14 12.20 -3.40
C LEU A 17 -0.62 11.99 -2.09
N THR A 18 -0.02 11.28 -1.16
CA THR A 18 -0.62 11.00 0.15
C THR A 18 -0.83 12.30 0.94
N THR A 19 0.12 13.24 0.89
CA THR A 19 -0.03 14.55 1.53
C THR A 19 -1.19 15.34 0.94
N GLN A 20 -1.31 15.41 -0.39
CA GLN A 20 -2.44 16.07 -1.06
C GLN A 20 -3.78 15.43 -0.64
N TYR A 21 -3.81 14.09 -0.54
CA TYR A 21 -5.00 13.36 -0.13
C TYR A 21 -5.39 13.68 1.31
N TYR A 22 -4.44 13.75 2.24
CA TYR A 22 -4.71 14.14 3.63
C TYR A 22 -5.14 15.61 3.76
N LEU A 23 -4.57 16.53 2.98
CA LEU A 23 -5.04 17.91 2.94
C LEU A 23 -6.51 17.99 2.49
N TYR A 24 -6.88 17.18 1.51
CA TYR A 24 -8.29 17.06 1.13
C TYR A 24 -9.17 16.47 2.24
N LEU A 25 -8.74 15.37 2.88
CA LEU A 25 -9.53 14.69 3.91
C LEU A 25 -9.77 15.57 5.15
N TYR A 26 -8.74 16.25 5.62
CA TYR A 26 -8.83 17.00 6.89
C TYR A 26 -9.26 18.45 6.72
N TYR A 27 -8.99 19.05 5.57
CA TYR A 27 -9.24 20.48 5.33
C TYR A 27 -10.17 20.75 4.15
N ASN A 28 -10.60 19.70 3.45
CA ASN A 28 -11.38 19.81 2.21
C ASN A 28 -10.67 20.67 1.14
N ASP A 29 -9.34 20.72 1.19
CA ASP A 29 -8.54 21.49 0.24
C ASP A 29 -8.42 20.74 -1.09
N THR A 30 -9.08 21.25 -2.10
CA THR A 30 -8.98 20.77 -3.49
C THR A 30 -8.04 21.63 -4.34
N GLY A 31 -7.53 22.74 -3.82
CA GLY A 31 -6.68 23.68 -4.56
C GLY A 31 -5.37 23.03 -5.00
N ILE A 32 -4.66 22.41 -4.06
CA ILE A 32 -3.40 21.71 -4.34
C ILE A 32 -3.60 20.53 -5.31
N ILE A 33 -4.74 19.84 -5.24
CA ILE A 33 -5.07 18.75 -6.17
C ILE A 33 -5.20 19.30 -7.59
N LYS A 34 -5.95 20.41 -7.77
CA LYS A 34 -6.14 21.05 -9.08
C LYS A 34 -4.81 21.51 -9.67
N GLU A 35 -3.98 22.15 -8.87
CA GLU A 35 -2.66 22.65 -9.29
C GLU A 35 -1.73 21.53 -9.74
N LEU A 36 -1.68 20.42 -8.99
CA LEU A 36 -0.73 19.34 -9.24
C LEU A 36 -1.30 18.18 -10.06
N TYR A 37 -2.57 18.22 -10.49
CA TYR A 37 -3.24 17.11 -11.15
C TYR A 37 -2.49 16.59 -12.39
N ALA A 38 -2.01 17.50 -13.24
CA ALA A 38 -1.24 17.13 -14.43
C ALA A 38 0.09 16.43 -14.06
N LEU A 39 0.80 16.96 -13.07
CA LEU A 39 2.06 16.39 -12.57
C LEU A 39 1.83 15.01 -11.94
N ASN A 40 0.77 14.86 -11.15
CA ASN A 40 0.38 13.60 -10.55
C ASN A 40 0.13 12.51 -11.62
N ASN A 41 -0.56 12.85 -12.71
CA ASN A 41 -0.78 11.95 -13.83
C ASN A 41 0.54 11.55 -14.53
N GLN A 42 1.44 12.51 -14.77
CA GLN A 42 2.76 12.25 -15.36
C GLN A 42 3.59 11.30 -14.50
N TRP A 43 3.54 11.48 -13.18
CA TRP A 43 4.24 10.59 -12.24
C TRP A 43 3.66 9.17 -12.29
N MET A 44 2.33 9.02 -12.30
CA MET A 44 1.69 7.70 -12.44
C MET A 44 2.04 7.02 -13.77
N ASP A 45 2.12 7.78 -14.86
CA ASP A 45 2.55 7.26 -16.16
C ASP A 45 4.04 6.84 -16.14
N LYS A 46 4.90 7.55 -15.39
CA LYS A 46 6.30 7.15 -15.16
C LYS A 46 6.35 5.83 -14.37
N VAL A 47 5.60 5.70 -13.29
CA VAL A 47 5.53 4.46 -12.50
C VAL A 47 5.07 3.28 -13.37
N ALA A 48 4.05 3.48 -14.20
CA ALA A 48 3.55 2.44 -15.09
C ALA A 48 4.61 1.99 -16.14
N ARG A 49 5.46 2.90 -16.60
CA ARG A 49 6.57 2.56 -17.52
C ARG A 49 7.71 1.80 -16.83
N ILE A 50 7.99 2.12 -15.56
CA ILE A 50 9.03 1.43 -14.78
C ILE A 50 8.54 0.02 -14.39
N HIS A 51 7.26 -0.12 -14.10
CA HIS A 51 6.64 -1.38 -13.67
C HIS A 51 5.53 -1.82 -14.65
N PRO A 52 5.87 -2.21 -15.90
CA PRO A 52 4.88 -2.51 -16.94
C PRO A 52 3.96 -3.67 -16.56
N GLU A 53 4.47 -4.64 -15.81
CA GLU A 53 3.69 -5.75 -15.27
C GLU A 53 2.86 -5.36 -14.03
N GLY A 54 3.05 -4.17 -13.49
CA GLY A 54 2.36 -3.63 -12.34
C GLY A 54 2.92 -4.04 -10.98
N MET A 55 3.65 -5.16 -10.87
CA MET A 55 4.31 -5.56 -9.63
C MET A 55 5.57 -4.72 -9.40
N VAL A 56 5.62 -4.04 -8.26
CA VAL A 56 6.76 -3.19 -7.89
C VAL A 56 7.84 -4.03 -7.23
N ASP A 57 9.01 -4.13 -7.85
CA ASP A 57 10.12 -4.97 -7.43
C ASP A 57 11.37 -4.18 -6.99
N GLN A 58 11.27 -2.86 -6.95
CA GLN A 58 12.38 -1.97 -6.60
C GLN A 58 11.99 -1.03 -5.46
N GLY A 59 12.94 -0.75 -4.58
CA GLY A 59 12.80 0.16 -3.46
C GLY A 59 13.02 -0.51 -2.11
N LEU A 60 12.74 0.22 -1.05
CA LEU A 60 12.72 -0.29 0.31
C LEU A 60 11.40 -1.05 0.53
N SER A 61 11.48 -2.19 1.20
CA SER A 61 10.28 -2.91 1.62
C SER A 61 9.70 -2.28 2.90
N ASP A 62 9.34 -3.07 3.88
CA ASP A 62 8.97 -2.54 5.21
C ASP A 62 10.25 -2.12 5.95
N HIS A 63 10.64 -0.85 5.79
CA HIS A 63 11.90 -0.31 6.29
C HIS A 63 12.01 -0.50 7.80
N GLU A 64 13.18 -0.96 8.27
CA GLU A 64 13.48 -1.35 9.65
C GLU A 64 12.71 -2.59 10.16
N SER A 65 12.12 -3.39 9.27
CA SER A 65 11.57 -4.69 9.66
C SER A 65 12.69 -5.64 10.14
N LEU A 66 12.45 -6.31 11.27
CA LEU A 66 13.40 -7.25 11.86
C LEU A 66 13.37 -8.62 11.18
N ALA A 67 12.42 -8.86 10.27
CA ALA A 67 12.33 -10.07 9.48
C ALA A 67 12.06 -9.70 8.01
N PRO A 68 12.40 -10.60 7.04
CA PRO A 68 12.27 -10.29 5.63
C PRO A 68 10.85 -9.92 5.20
N VAL A 69 10.74 -8.88 4.37
CA VAL A 69 9.48 -8.48 3.73
C VAL A 69 9.74 -8.28 2.24
N PRO A 70 9.01 -8.96 1.32
CA PRO A 70 9.19 -8.74 -0.11
C PRO A 70 8.82 -7.31 -0.52
N VAL A 71 9.71 -6.66 -1.28
CA VAL A 71 9.44 -5.33 -1.88
C VAL A 71 8.14 -5.35 -2.69
N GLN A 72 7.86 -6.46 -3.37
CA GLN A 72 6.65 -6.62 -4.18
C GLN A 72 5.36 -6.54 -3.36
N LEU A 73 5.37 -6.93 -2.10
CA LEU A 73 4.20 -6.78 -1.22
C LEU A 73 3.94 -5.30 -0.91
N THR A 74 4.88 -4.66 -0.24
CA THR A 74 4.72 -3.27 0.22
C THR A 74 4.68 -2.28 -0.93
N GLY A 75 5.59 -2.38 -1.89
CA GLY A 75 5.66 -1.49 -3.04
C GLY A 75 4.41 -1.55 -3.92
N THR A 76 3.90 -2.77 -4.21
CA THR A 76 2.67 -2.89 -5.02
C THR A 76 1.44 -2.40 -4.26
N CYS A 77 1.37 -2.62 -2.94
CA CYS A 77 0.30 -2.08 -2.12
C CYS A 77 0.31 -0.54 -2.08
N HIS A 78 1.47 0.10 -2.03
CA HIS A 78 1.58 1.56 -2.20
C HIS A 78 1.13 2.01 -3.60
N TYR A 79 1.42 1.24 -4.64
CA TYR A 79 0.93 1.55 -5.99
C TYR A 79 -0.60 1.45 -6.09
N ILE A 80 -1.21 0.46 -5.43
CA ILE A 80 -2.67 0.36 -5.28
C ILE A 80 -3.22 1.60 -4.59
N GLN A 81 -2.60 2.03 -3.49
CA GLN A 81 -2.99 3.25 -2.77
C GLN A 81 -2.91 4.49 -3.67
N CYS A 82 -1.80 4.66 -4.41
CA CYS A 82 -1.66 5.75 -5.36
C CYS A 82 -2.75 5.74 -6.44
N ALA A 83 -3.08 4.57 -6.99
CA ALA A 83 -4.14 4.43 -7.98
C ALA A 83 -5.51 4.83 -7.41
N ARG A 84 -5.83 4.43 -6.17
CA ARG A 84 -7.07 4.82 -5.48
C ARG A 84 -7.14 6.33 -5.18
N ILE A 85 -6.02 6.93 -4.74
CA ILE A 85 -5.91 8.39 -4.55
C ILE A 85 -6.15 9.11 -5.87
N MET A 86 -5.50 8.67 -6.95
CA MET A 86 -5.67 9.28 -8.27
C MET A 86 -7.06 9.06 -8.86
N GLN A 87 -7.71 7.94 -8.59
CA GLN A 87 -9.12 7.72 -8.91
C GLN A 87 -9.99 8.78 -8.22
N LYS A 88 -9.77 9.03 -6.92
CA LYS A 88 -10.50 10.05 -6.16
C LYS A 88 -10.23 11.46 -6.72
N PHE A 89 -8.97 11.77 -7.05
CA PHE A 89 -8.61 13.07 -7.64
C PHE A 89 -9.26 13.26 -9.01
N ALA A 90 -9.25 12.24 -9.87
CA ALA A 90 -9.93 12.27 -11.16
C ALA A 90 -11.44 12.52 -11.00
N SER A 91 -12.08 11.85 -10.04
CA SER A 91 -13.50 12.08 -9.72
C SER A 91 -13.76 13.52 -9.28
N LEU A 92 -12.91 14.10 -8.41
CA LEU A 92 -13.01 15.51 -7.99
C LEU A 92 -12.81 16.51 -9.14
N MET A 93 -12.00 16.13 -10.13
CA MET A 93 -11.75 16.93 -11.34
C MET A 93 -12.81 16.72 -12.44
N GLY A 94 -13.76 15.80 -12.26
CA GLY A 94 -14.74 15.43 -13.31
C GLY A 94 -14.15 14.64 -14.47
N ASP A 95 -12.91 14.15 -14.34
CA ASP A 95 -12.19 13.39 -15.37
C ASP A 95 -12.57 11.90 -15.33
N LYS A 96 -13.68 11.56 -16.01
CA LYS A 96 -14.23 10.21 -16.01
C LYS A 96 -13.31 9.17 -16.67
N GLU A 97 -12.53 9.57 -17.66
CA GLU A 97 -11.56 8.68 -18.31
C GLU A 97 -10.47 8.24 -17.32
N LYS A 98 -9.84 9.21 -16.64
CA LYS A 98 -8.81 8.94 -15.64
C LYS A 98 -9.36 8.22 -14.41
N GLU A 99 -10.57 8.55 -13.96
CA GLU A 99 -11.25 7.84 -12.88
C GLU A 99 -11.36 6.34 -13.20
N ASN A 100 -11.84 6.00 -14.40
CA ASN A 100 -11.91 4.60 -14.86
C ASN A 100 -10.54 3.95 -15.01
N LYS A 101 -9.57 4.66 -15.61
CA LYS A 101 -8.19 4.18 -15.76
C LYS A 101 -7.61 3.75 -14.41
N TYR A 102 -7.70 4.61 -13.40
CA TYR A 102 -7.09 4.35 -12.10
C TYR A 102 -7.86 3.31 -11.28
N ARG A 103 -9.18 3.23 -11.41
CA ARG A 103 -9.99 2.14 -10.85
C ARG A 103 -9.54 0.79 -11.41
N GLN A 104 -9.48 0.65 -12.74
CA GLN A 104 -9.03 -0.59 -13.38
C GLN A 104 -7.59 -0.96 -13.04
N LEU A 105 -6.71 0.03 -12.88
CA LEU A 105 -5.34 -0.19 -12.42
C LEU A 105 -5.34 -0.77 -11.01
N SER A 106 -6.05 -0.15 -10.07
CA SER A 106 -6.17 -0.63 -8.70
C SER A 106 -6.70 -2.06 -8.64
N ASP A 107 -7.81 -2.36 -9.34
CA ASP A 107 -8.44 -3.68 -9.34
C ASP A 107 -7.49 -4.77 -9.88
N ARG A 108 -6.79 -4.46 -10.97
CA ARG A 108 -5.78 -5.37 -11.55
C ARG A 108 -4.63 -5.63 -10.59
N LEU A 109 -4.12 -4.60 -9.90
CA LEU A 109 -3.04 -4.74 -8.94
C LEU A 109 -3.48 -5.54 -7.71
N VAL A 110 -4.69 -5.29 -7.20
CA VAL A 110 -5.29 -6.08 -6.09
C VAL A 110 -5.33 -7.55 -6.46
N THR A 111 -5.83 -7.88 -7.66
CA THR A 111 -5.86 -9.27 -8.14
C THR A 111 -4.47 -9.92 -8.15
N LYS A 112 -3.45 -9.19 -8.61
CA LYS A 112 -2.07 -9.70 -8.66
C LYS A 112 -1.48 -9.92 -7.26
N VAL A 113 -1.67 -8.97 -6.34
CA VAL A 113 -1.19 -9.09 -4.96
C VAL A 113 -1.90 -10.24 -4.26
N LYS A 114 -3.22 -10.34 -4.39
CA LYS A 114 -4.02 -11.43 -3.84
C LYS A 114 -3.52 -12.79 -4.32
N ALA A 115 -3.39 -12.98 -5.63
CA ALA A 115 -2.92 -14.23 -6.22
C ALA A 115 -1.52 -14.64 -5.76
N LYS A 116 -0.67 -13.67 -5.42
CA LYS A 116 0.72 -13.94 -5.01
C LYS A 116 0.87 -14.16 -3.51
N PHE A 117 0.17 -13.37 -2.68
CA PHE A 117 0.43 -13.29 -1.25
C PHE A 117 -0.74 -13.75 -0.37
N TRP A 118 -1.91 -13.98 -0.94
CA TRP A 118 -3.08 -14.48 -0.21
C TRP A 118 -3.50 -15.88 -0.65
N ASP A 119 -3.67 -16.12 -1.94
CA ASP A 119 -4.19 -17.38 -2.50
C ASP A 119 -3.13 -18.52 -2.51
N ARG A 120 -1.95 -18.30 -1.91
CA ARG A 120 -0.87 -19.28 -1.83
C ARG A 120 -0.41 -19.48 -0.40
N PRO A 121 0.17 -20.65 -0.08
CA PRO A 121 0.82 -20.86 1.22
C PRO A 121 1.85 -19.76 1.48
N VAL A 122 1.79 -19.19 2.68
CA VAL A 122 2.73 -18.15 3.11
C VAL A 122 4.11 -18.78 3.25
N ASN A 123 5.12 -18.18 2.61
CA ASN A 123 6.50 -18.53 2.87
C ASN A 123 6.82 -18.20 4.34
N GLU A 124 7.36 -19.16 5.09
CA GLU A 124 7.64 -19.01 6.52
C GLU A 124 8.71 -17.96 6.83
N GLU A 125 9.54 -17.61 5.85
CA GLU A 125 10.56 -16.56 5.97
C GLU A 125 9.98 -15.14 5.94
N ILE A 126 8.76 -14.95 5.44
CA ILE A 126 8.12 -13.62 5.35
C ILE A 126 7.63 -13.19 6.74
N ASN A 127 7.92 -11.94 7.11
CA ASN A 127 7.36 -11.32 8.30
C ASN A 127 5.82 -11.35 8.24
N ARG A 128 5.22 -12.23 9.03
CA ARG A 128 3.78 -12.46 9.06
C ARG A 128 2.99 -11.27 9.58
N GLN A 129 3.57 -10.52 10.51
CA GLN A 129 2.92 -9.31 11.05
C GLN A 129 2.75 -8.28 9.93
N THR A 130 3.82 -7.99 9.18
CA THR A 130 3.75 -7.07 8.03
C THR A 130 2.88 -7.64 6.90
N LEU A 131 2.96 -8.95 6.63
CA LEU A 131 2.16 -9.56 5.57
C LEU A 131 0.67 -9.35 5.82
N PHE A 132 0.15 -9.86 6.94
CA PHE A 132 -1.28 -9.82 7.21
C PHE A 132 -1.80 -8.39 7.40
N SER A 133 -1.04 -7.53 8.10
CA SER A 133 -1.44 -6.13 8.27
C SER A 133 -1.48 -5.38 6.94
N THR A 134 -0.52 -5.59 6.05
CA THR A 134 -0.50 -4.98 4.72
C THR A 134 -1.70 -5.43 3.88
N LEU A 135 -1.99 -6.73 3.83
CA LEU A 135 -3.10 -7.28 3.06
C LEU A 135 -4.47 -6.80 3.58
N LEU A 136 -4.64 -6.75 4.90
CA LEU A 136 -5.86 -6.24 5.53
C LEU A 136 -6.03 -4.75 5.28
N TYR A 137 -5.02 -3.95 5.60
CA TYR A 137 -5.03 -2.49 5.46
C TYR A 137 -5.35 -2.03 4.04
N HIS A 138 -4.77 -2.68 3.04
CA HIS A 138 -5.01 -2.35 1.63
C HIS A 138 -6.25 -3.02 1.02
N GLY A 139 -7.04 -3.76 1.83
CA GLY A 139 -8.27 -4.40 1.37
C GLY A 139 -8.02 -5.45 0.27
N ILE A 140 -6.94 -6.23 0.41
CA ILE A 140 -6.60 -7.34 -0.49
C ILE A 140 -7.36 -8.60 -0.11
N VAL A 141 -7.58 -8.78 1.20
CA VAL A 141 -8.29 -9.95 1.76
C VAL A 141 -9.79 -9.87 1.40
N PRO A 142 -10.39 -10.96 0.89
CA PRO A 142 -11.83 -11.03 0.68
C PRO A 142 -12.64 -10.73 1.96
N ALA A 143 -13.83 -10.17 1.79
CA ALA A 143 -14.63 -9.72 2.92
C ALA A 143 -15.01 -10.86 3.91
N ASP A 144 -15.30 -12.03 3.38
CA ASP A 144 -15.63 -13.25 4.12
C ASP A 144 -14.42 -13.91 4.82
N GLU A 145 -13.20 -13.57 4.40
CA GLU A 145 -11.96 -14.09 4.96
C GLU A 145 -11.27 -13.12 5.94
N LYS A 146 -11.78 -11.89 6.10
CA LYS A 146 -11.15 -10.85 6.95
C LYS A 146 -11.01 -11.28 8.42
N GLY A 147 -11.98 -12.00 8.98
CA GLY A 147 -11.91 -12.50 10.35
C GLY A 147 -10.72 -13.45 10.54
N ALA A 148 -10.56 -14.44 9.67
CA ALA A 148 -9.46 -15.39 9.71
C ALA A 148 -8.09 -14.70 9.49
N ALA A 149 -8.04 -13.70 8.63
CA ALA A 149 -6.83 -12.90 8.42
C ALA A 149 -6.46 -12.08 9.66
N MET A 150 -7.46 -11.51 10.36
CA MET A 150 -7.26 -10.79 11.62
C MET A 150 -6.74 -11.73 12.72
N ASP A 151 -7.33 -12.91 12.86
CA ASP A 151 -6.84 -13.92 13.79
C ASP A 151 -5.39 -14.31 13.50
N SER A 152 -5.04 -14.45 12.23
CA SER A 152 -3.68 -14.73 11.78
C SER A 152 -2.72 -13.59 12.14
N LEU A 153 -3.15 -12.32 11.97
CA LEU A 153 -2.38 -11.14 12.39
C LEU A 153 -2.17 -11.13 13.91
N LEU A 154 -3.24 -11.30 14.68
CA LEU A 154 -3.16 -11.30 16.15
C LEU A 154 -2.27 -12.45 16.66
N ASN A 155 -2.35 -13.63 16.06
CA ASN A 155 -1.47 -14.74 16.39
C ASN A 155 0.00 -14.41 16.03
N ALA A 156 0.26 -13.78 14.89
CA ALA A 156 1.61 -13.36 14.51
C ALA A 156 2.19 -12.32 15.48
N VAL A 157 1.37 -11.43 16.03
CA VAL A 157 1.79 -10.46 17.05
C VAL A 157 2.05 -11.15 18.39
N ARG A 158 1.11 -11.97 18.87
CA ARG A 158 1.23 -12.67 20.18
C ARG A 158 2.41 -13.63 20.24
N ASN A 159 2.68 -14.34 19.14
CA ASN A 159 3.77 -15.30 19.02
C ASN A 159 5.04 -14.68 18.40
N GLY A 160 5.08 -13.37 18.20
CA GLY A 160 6.26 -12.64 17.77
C GLY A 160 7.37 -12.65 18.82
N PRO A 161 8.58 -12.20 18.47
CA PRO A 161 9.69 -12.17 19.41
C PRO A 161 9.32 -11.43 20.70
N SER A 162 9.26 -12.14 21.82
CA SER A 162 8.89 -11.62 23.15
C SER A 162 7.52 -10.91 23.20
N GLY A 163 6.59 -11.23 22.29
CA GLY A 163 5.28 -10.55 22.19
C GLY A 163 5.33 -9.13 21.64
N HIS A 164 6.42 -8.76 20.99
CA HIS A 164 6.61 -7.43 20.40
C HIS A 164 6.38 -7.41 18.88
N PHE A 165 6.19 -6.20 18.34
CA PHE A 165 6.22 -5.98 16.91
C PHE A 165 7.65 -6.19 16.40
N ASN A 166 7.76 -6.92 15.28
CA ASN A 166 9.00 -7.10 14.53
C ASN A 166 8.92 -6.47 13.13
N THR A 167 7.91 -5.62 12.92
CA THR A 167 7.63 -4.90 11.68
C THR A 167 8.50 -3.66 11.57
N GLY A 168 8.65 -3.18 10.33
CA GLY A 168 9.16 -1.86 10.05
C GLY A 168 8.10 -0.77 10.19
N ILE A 169 8.36 0.40 9.57
CA ILE A 169 7.51 1.58 9.71
C ILE A 169 6.12 1.38 9.09
N PHE A 170 6.03 0.65 7.98
CA PHE A 170 4.74 0.43 7.30
C PHE A 170 3.91 -0.63 8.03
N GLY A 171 4.51 -1.78 8.33
CA GLY A 171 3.83 -2.85 9.05
C GLY A 171 3.31 -2.39 10.41
N THR A 172 4.10 -1.62 11.17
CA THR A 172 3.66 -1.05 12.45
C THR A 172 2.44 -0.15 12.27
N LYS A 173 2.47 0.78 11.31
CA LYS A 173 1.32 1.64 10.99
C LYS A 173 0.09 0.81 10.64
N TYR A 174 0.25 -0.18 9.75
CA TYR A 174 -0.87 -0.98 9.27
C TYR A 174 -1.48 -1.86 10.37
N ILE A 175 -0.67 -2.41 11.28
CA ILE A 175 -1.18 -3.15 12.44
C ILE A 175 -2.06 -2.24 13.29
N LEU A 176 -1.57 -1.06 13.65
CA LEU A 176 -2.28 -0.15 14.55
C LEU A 176 -3.61 0.31 13.94
N GLU A 177 -3.61 0.72 12.67
CA GLU A 177 -4.83 1.16 11.99
C GLU A 177 -5.81 0.01 11.76
N THR A 178 -5.33 -1.16 11.30
CA THR A 178 -6.19 -2.32 11.05
C THR A 178 -6.87 -2.83 12.33
N ILE A 179 -6.12 -2.93 13.44
CA ILE A 179 -6.70 -3.36 14.71
C ILE A 179 -7.69 -2.32 15.24
N SER A 180 -7.36 -1.02 15.12
CA SER A 180 -8.26 0.06 15.56
C SER A 180 -9.60 0.02 14.81
N GLU A 181 -9.57 -0.17 13.48
CA GLU A 181 -10.79 -0.28 12.66
C GLU A 181 -11.61 -1.54 12.98
N PHE A 182 -10.95 -2.64 13.35
CA PHE A 182 -11.63 -3.91 13.63
C PHE A 182 -12.34 -3.92 14.98
N ILE A 183 -11.85 -3.13 15.95
CA ILE A 183 -12.40 -3.05 17.32
C ILE A 183 -13.50 -1.97 17.42
N SER A 184 -13.55 -1.02 16.47
CA SER A 184 -14.51 0.09 16.45
C SER A 184 -15.87 -0.32 15.91
#